data_ee114583bd223add41547f4e2f8abb3f
#
_entry.id   ee114583bd223add41547f4e2f8abb3f
#
_cell.length_a   1.000
_cell.length_b   1.000
_cell.length_c   1.000
_cell.angle_alpha   90.00
_cell.angle_beta   90.00
_cell.angle_gamma   90.00
#
_symmetry.space_group_name_H-M   'P 1'
#
loop_
_entity.id
_entity.type
_entity.pdbx_description
1 polymer ?
#
loop_
_entity_poly.entity_id
_entity_poly.type
_entity_poly.pdbx_seq_one_letter_code
_entity_poly.pdbx_strand_id
1 'polypeptide(L)'
;KFDKKHAPYLFFMGIGVYEIVQDSYKNIPVNYYVEKEYAPFAKDIFGLTPEMIGFFSDKLGVEYPWNKYSQIVGRDYVSGAMENTTAVMHGERAYQKPGQLIDENVQENTIAHELFHHWFGDLVTSESWINLTLNESFANYSEYLWREYKYGKVNSEMHFYKNMQAYLKEQNENKHLVRFDYNDKEDMFDLVSYNKGGSILHMLRSY
;
A
#
# COMPACT_ATOMS: atom_id res chain seq x y z
N LYS A 1 9.69 -18.43 9.62
CA LYS A 1 8.43 -19.17 9.91
C LYS A 1 7.36 -18.15 10.24
N PHE A 2 6.24 -18.19 9.55
CA PHE A 2 5.08 -17.37 9.88
C PHE A 2 4.31 -17.99 11.05
N ASP A 3 3.85 -17.17 11.98
CA ASP A 3 3.03 -17.60 13.10
C ASP A 3 1.53 -17.58 12.76
N LYS A 4 1.17 -16.89 11.69
CA LYS A 4 -0.19 -16.76 11.17
C LYS A 4 -0.31 -17.37 9.78
N LYS A 5 -1.53 -17.80 9.44
CA LYS A 5 -1.88 -18.23 8.08
C LYS A 5 -2.08 -16.99 7.21
N HIS A 6 -1.72 -17.09 5.95
CA HIS A 6 -1.99 -16.10 4.92
C HIS A 6 -2.20 -16.76 3.57
N ALA A 7 -2.76 -16.04 2.61
CA ALA A 7 -3.12 -16.58 1.31
C ALA A 7 -1.86 -16.95 0.49
N PRO A 8 -1.89 -18.04 -0.28
CA PRO A 8 -0.73 -18.50 -1.06
C PRO A 8 -0.24 -17.48 -2.12
N TYR A 9 -1.11 -16.66 -2.68
CA TYR A 9 -0.74 -15.68 -3.71
C TYR A 9 0.19 -14.56 -3.17
N LEU A 10 0.26 -14.40 -1.85
CA LEU A 10 1.13 -13.43 -1.19
C LEU A 10 2.60 -13.87 -1.10
N PHE A 11 2.91 -15.12 -1.46
CA PHE A 11 4.30 -15.58 -1.54
C PHE A 11 4.98 -15.05 -2.79
N PHE A 12 6.22 -14.60 -2.63
CA PHE A 12 7.07 -14.30 -3.75
C PHE A 12 8.52 -14.68 -3.46
N MET A 13 9.36 -14.66 -4.48
CA MET A 13 10.79 -14.83 -4.37
C MET A 13 11.50 -13.72 -5.15
N GLY A 14 12.18 -12.83 -4.43
CA GLY A 14 13.02 -11.79 -5.03
C GLY A 14 14.47 -12.25 -5.08
N ILE A 15 15.09 -12.20 -6.28
CA ILE A 15 16.50 -12.53 -6.49
C ILE A 15 17.20 -11.30 -7.06
N GLY A 16 18.29 -10.90 -6.43
CA GLY A 16 19.06 -9.75 -6.87
C GLY A 16 20.26 -9.49 -5.97
N VAL A 17 21.05 -8.49 -6.35
CA VAL A 17 22.15 -7.97 -5.53
C VAL A 17 21.66 -6.73 -4.81
N TYR A 18 21.33 -6.88 -3.55
CA TYR A 18 20.75 -5.83 -2.73
C TYR A 18 21.69 -5.40 -1.60
N GLU A 19 21.67 -4.11 -1.31
CA GLU A 19 22.05 -3.57 -0.01
C GLU A 19 20.82 -3.58 0.91
N ILE A 20 21.03 -3.93 2.18
CA ILE A 20 19.95 -4.01 3.17
C ILE A 20 20.11 -2.83 4.13
N VAL A 21 19.20 -1.86 4.02
CA VAL A 21 19.15 -0.74 4.96
C VAL A 21 18.18 -1.11 6.09
N GLN A 22 18.72 -1.15 7.30
CA GLN A 22 17.98 -1.59 8.49
C GLN A 22 17.26 -0.43 9.17
N ASP A 23 16.06 -0.73 9.66
CA ASP A 23 15.23 0.12 10.48
C ASP A 23 14.41 -0.74 11.46
N SER A 24 13.56 -0.15 12.28
CA SER A 24 12.74 -0.89 13.23
C SER A 24 11.50 -0.11 13.69
N TYR A 25 10.44 -0.85 13.98
CA TYR A 25 9.28 -0.38 14.74
C TYR A 25 9.17 -1.20 16.02
N LYS A 26 9.37 -0.58 17.19
CA LYS A 26 9.47 -1.34 18.46
C LYS A 26 10.51 -2.47 18.32
N ASN A 27 10.08 -3.71 18.51
CA ASN A 27 10.92 -4.91 18.35
C ASN A 27 10.79 -5.58 16.97
N ILE A 28 10.09 -4.96 16.04
CA ILE A 28 9.85 -5.49 14.70
C ILE A 28 10.91 -4.94 13.76
N PRO A 29 11.75 -5.79 13.13
CA PRO A 29 12.71 -5.33 12.13
C PRO A 29 11.96 -4.82 10.88
N VAL A 30 12.37 -3.63 10.43
CA VAL A 30 11.93 -3.01 9.17
C VAL A 30 13.14 -2.88 8.28
N ASN A 31 13.13 -3.52 7.12
CA ASN A 31 14.31 -3.56 6.24
C ASN A 31 13.95 -3.11 4.82
N TYR A 32 14.88 -2.37 4.21
CA TYR A 32 14.73 -1.90 2.83
C TYR A 32 15.82 -2.58 1.98
N TYR A 33 15.39 -3.38 0.99
CA TYR A 33 16.25 -4.07 0.05
C TYR A 33 16.29 -3.27 -1.23
N VAL A 34 17.40 -2.59 -1.46
CA VAL A 34 17.57 -1.68 -2.59
C VAL A 34 18.90 -1.95 -3.31
N GLU A 35 18.99 -1.54 -4.56
CA GLU A 35 20.27 -1.56 -5.27
C GLU A 35 21.28 -0.64 -4.60
N LYS A 36 22.56 -0.99 -4.69
CA LYS A 36 23.67 -0.31 -4.00
C LYS A 36 23.67 1.21 -4.20
N GLU A 37 23.36 1.68 -5.39
CA GLU A 37 23.35 3.11 -5.70
C GLU A 37 22.25 3.90 -4.95
N TYR A 38 21.17 3.21 -4.53
CA TYR A 38 20.05 3.80 -3.82
C TYR A 38 20.11 3.60 -2.29
N ALA A 39 21.01 2.77 -1.80
CA ALA A 39 21.15 2.52 -0.37
C ALA A 39 21.36 3.81 0.47
N PRO A 40 22.13 4.82 0.02
CA PRO A 40 22.25 6.09 0.74
C PRO A 40 20.96 6.88 0.90
N PHE A 41 19.98 6.64 0.03
CA PHE A 41 18.71 7.38 -0.03
C PHE A 41 17.50 6.53 0.41
N ALA A 42 17.72 5.27 0.77
CA ALA A 42 16.63 4.35 1.12
C ALA A 42 15.77 4.85 2.28
N LYS A 43 16.37 5.52 3.27
CA LYS A 43 15.62 6.12 4.38
C LYS A 43 14.86 7.39 3.99
N ASP A 44 15.32 8.12 2.99
CA ASP A 44 14.57 9.27 2.46
C ASP A 44 13.32 8.82 1.72
N ILE A 45 13.35 7.63 1.12
CA ILE A 45 12.20 7.03 0.40
C ILE A 45 11.27 6.31 1.38
N PHE A 46 11.81 5.39 2.20
CA PHE A 46 11.04 4.43 2.99
C PHE A 46 11.01 4.71 4.49
N GLY A 47 11.78 5.68 4.98
CA GLY A 47 12.02 5.89 6.41
C GLY A 47 10.80 6.35 7.23
N LEU A 48 9.68 6.71 6.59
CA LEU A 48 8.42 6.95 7.29
C LEU A 48 7.67 5.66 7.65
N THR A 49 8.12 4.51 7.17
CA THR A 49 7.45 3.21 7.39
C THR A 49 7.25 2.86 8.87
N PRO A 50 8.24 3.02 9.77
CA PRO A 50 8.02 2.77 11.20
C PRO A 50 6.94 3.65 11.82
N GLU A 51 6.87 4.93 11.41
CA GLU A 51 5.82 5.86 11.87
C GLU A 51 4.44 5.43 11.33
N MET A 52 4.36 5.01 10.05
CA MET A 52 3.13 4.48 9.45
C MET A 52 2.63 3.23 10.18
N ILE A 53 3.52 2.30 10.53
CA ILE A 53 3.16 1.09 11.29
C ILE A 53 2.53 1.48 12.63
N GLY A 54 3.13 2.43 13.35
CA GLY A 54 2.59 2.95 14.61
C GLY A 54 1.22 3.59 14.43
N PHE A 55 1.12 4.50 13.46
CA PHE A 55 -0.12 5.20 13.16
C PHE A 55 -1.28 4.25 12.81
N PHE A 56 -1.05 3.29 11.93
CA PHE A 56 -2.11 2.33 11.55
C PHE A 56 -2.45 1.36 12.68
N SER A 57 -1.47 0.93 13.47
CA SER A 57 -1.73 0.11 14.67
C SER A 57 -2.65 0.84 15.64
N ASP A 58 -2.36 2.09 15.93
CA ASP A 58 -3.17 2.92 16.84
C ASP A 58 -4.56 3.20 16.24
N LYS A 59 -4.61 3.52 14.94
CA LYS A 59 -5.86 3.84 14.23
C LYS A 59 -6.84 2.67 14.20
N LEU A 60 -6.33 1.46 14.03
CA LEU A 60 -7.11 0.23 13.97
C LEU A 60 -7.35 -0.38 15.35
N GLY A 61 -6.62 0.04 16.38
CA GLY A 61 -6.63 -0.60 17.71
C GLY A 61 -6.08 -2.04 17.66
N VAL A 62 -5.31 -2.37 16.63
CA VAL A 62 -4.71 -3.70 16.40
C VAL A 62 -3.23 -3.51 16.06
N GLU A 63 -2.34 -3.97 16.93
CA GLU A 63 -0.89 -3.92 16.67
C GLU A 63 -0.55 -4.60 15.34
N TYR A 64 0.58 -4.14 14.75
CA TYR A 64 1.08 -4.75 13.51
C TYR A 64 1.19 -6.28 13.69
N PRO A 65 0.49 -7.08 12.86
CA PRO A 65 0.25 -8.48 13.20
C PRO A 65 1.39 -9.44 12.86
N TRP A 66 2.47 -8.96 12.24
CA TRP A 66 3.55 -9.79 11.72
C TRP A 66 4.88 -9.55 12.45
N ASN A 67 5.83 -10.47 12.28
CA ASN A 67 7.09 -10.48 13.01
C ASN A 67 8.21 -9.67 12.35
N LYS A 68 8.01 -9.16 11.14
CA LYS A 68 8.91 -8.27 10.40
C LYS A 68 8.14 -7.50 9.34
N TYR A 69 8.74 -6.42 8.82
CA TYR A 69 8.29 -5.75 7.61
C TYR A 69 9.50 -5.45 6.72
N SER A 70 9.44 -5.87 5.47
CA SER A 70 10.49 -5.57 4.49
C SER A 70 9.90 -4.94 3.26
N GLN A 71 10.67 -4.09 2.59
CA GLN A 71 10.32 -3.53 1.29
C GLN A 71 11.46 -3.82 0.32
N ILE A 72 11.14 -4.33 -0.85
CA ILE A 72 12.10 -4.76 -1.87
C ILE A 72 11.75 -4.03 -3.15
N VAL A 73 12.73 -3.45 -3.81
CA VAL A 73 12.53 -2.80 -5.11
C VAL A 73 13.05 -3.70 -6.22
N GLY A 74 12.18 -4.09 -7.15
CA GLY A 74 12.52 -4.92 -8.30
C GLY A 74 12.46 -4.16 -9.62
N ARG A 75 13.29 -4.57 -10.58
CA ARG A 75 13.27 -4.09 -11.96
C ARG A 75 12.24 -4.84 -12.79
N ASP A 76 11.72 -4.18 -13.82
CA ASP A 76 10.76 -4.76 -14.79
C ASP A 76 9.53 -5.40 -14.11
N TYR A 77 9.12 -4.84 -12.96
CA TYR A 77 7.97 -5.33 -12.24
C TYR A 77 6.67 -4.94 -12.97
N VAL A 78 5.73 -5.89 -13.10
CA VAL A 78 4.51 -5.73 -13.91
C VAL A 78 3.50 -4.76 -13.32
N SER A 79 3.62 -4.40 -12.04
CA SER A 79 2.71 -3.52 -11.31
C SER A 79 3.47 -2.41 -10.58
N GLY A 80 2.77 -1.51 -9.91
CA GLY A 80 3.35 -0.48 -9.04
C GLY A 80 3.99 -1.07 -7.79
N ALA A 81 3.25 -1.92 -7.10
CA ALA A 81 3.68 -2.64 -5.91
C ALA A 81 2.79 -3.87 -5.66
N MET A 82 3.11 -4.64 -4.61
CA MET A 82 2.36 -5.82 -4.18
C MET A 82 2.60 -6.06 -2.69
N GLU A 83 1.56 -6.34 -1.97
CA GLU A 83 1.49 -6.50 -0.52
C GLU A 83 2.06 -7.82 0.02
N ASN A 84 2.95 -8.50 -0.67
CA ASN A 84 3.50 -9.79 -0.24
C ASN A 84 3.81 -9.80 1.25
N THR A 85 3.19 -10.71 2.00
CA THR A 85 3.17 -10.70 3.46
C THR A 85 4.56 -10.56 4.07
N THR A 86 4.79 -9.49 4.81
CA THR A 86 6.06 -9.12 5.46
C THR A 86 7.22 -8.75 4.53
N ALA A 87 7.02 -8.71 3.21
CA ALA A 87 8.07 -8.43 2.25
C ALA A 87 7.49 -7.80 0.96
N VAL A 88 6.96 -6.59 1.09
CA VAL A 88 6.34 -5.82 0.02
C VAL A 88 7.28 -5.64 -1.16
N MET A 89 6.78 -5.95 -2.35
CA MET A 89 7.48 -5.71 -3.60
C MET A 89 7.08 -4.36 -4.18
N HIS A 90 8.06 -3.51 -4.50
CA HIS A 90 7.86 -2.27 -5.24
C HIS A 90 8.50 -2.35 -6.61
N GLY A 91 7.87 -1.76 -7.61
CA GLY A 91 8.48 -1.53 -8.90
C GLY A 91 9.57 -0.45 -8.83
N GLU A 92 10.39 -0.37 -9.86
CA GLU A 92 11.56 0.53 -9.93
C GLU A 92 11.24 2.02 -9.84
N ARG A 93 9.97 2.42 -9.99
CA ARG A 93 9.52 3.79 -9.72
C ARG A 93 9.71 4.23 -8.27
N ALA A 94 9.89 3.27 -7.35
CA ALA A 94 10.23 3.55 -5.97
C ALA A 94 11.64 4.16 -5.82
N TYR A 95 12.53 3.90 -6.77
CA TYR A 95 13.85 4.49 -6.76
C TYR A 95 13.79 6.00 -7.06
N GLN A 96 14.18 6.79 -6.09
CA GLN A 96 14.21 8.25 -6.17
C GLN A 96 15.56 8.75 -5.66
N LYS A 97 16.13 9.74 -6.38
CA LYS A 97 17.34 10.46 -5.94
C LYS A 97 16.94 11.72 -5.16
N PRO A 98 17.83 12.29 -4.34
CA PRO A 98 17.50 13.44 -3.49
C PRO A 98 16.84 14.61 -4.24
N GLY A 99 17.25 14.90 -5.47
CA GLY A 99 16.63 15.95 -6.26
C GLY A 99 15.18 15.71 -6.64
N GLN A 100 14.76 14.44 -6.70
CA GLN A 100 13.38 14.05 -6.99
C GLN A 100 12.50 14.08 -5.73
N LEU A 101 13.11 13.97 -4.55
CA LEU A 101 12.42 13.98 -3.25
C LEU A 101 12.18 15.39 -2.68
N ILE A 102 12.71 16.44 -3.34
CA ILE A 102 12.58 17.83 -2.84
C ILE A 102 11.13 18.27 -2.78
N ASP A 103 10.36 17.96 -3.82
CA ASP A 103 8.97 18.40 -3.90
C ASP A 103 8.01 17.40 -3.21
N GLU A 104 8.19 16.12 -3.48
CA GLU A 104 7.33 15.06 -2.93
C GLU A 104 8.02 13.70 -3.05
N ASN A 105 7.84 12.85 -2.03
CA ASN A 105 8.10 11.42 -2.18
C ASN A 105 6.89 10.78 -2.87
N VAL A 106 7.00 10.53 -4.18
CA VAL A 106 5.90 9.99 -4.99
C VAL A 106 5.49 8.57 -4.59
N GLN A 107 6.33 7.86 -3.81
CA GLN A 107 6.04 6.51 -3.33
C GLN A 107 5.34 6.48 -1.96
N GLU A 108 5.24 7.59 -1.25
CA GLU A 108 4.74 7.61 0.12
C GLU A 108 3.31 7.06 0.23
N ASN A 109 2.43 7.40 -0.71
CA ASN A 109 1.08 6.84 -0.75
C ASN A 109 1.10 5.33 -0.99
N THR A 110 1.91 4.87 -1.95
CA THR A 110 2.06 3.43 -2.24
C THR A 110 2.60 2.68 -1.02
N ILE A 111 3.57 3.25 -0.30
CA ILE A 111 4.10 2.64 0.93
C ILE A 111 3.00 2.52 2.00
N ALA A 112 2.18 3.54 2.18
CA ALA A 112 1.05 3.50 3.11
C ALA A 112 0.00 2.45 2.69
N HIS A 113 -0.33 2.39 1.40
CA HIS A 113 -1.24 1.44 0.79
C HIS A 113 -0.80 -0.01 1.03
N GLU A 114 0.41 -0.37 0.61
CA GLU A 114 0.97 -1.72 0.75
C GLU A 114 1.16 -2.13 2.22
N LEU A 115 1.51 -1.19 3.08
CA LEU A 115 1.60 -1.46 4.50
C LEU A 115 0.23 -1.76 5.10
N PHE A 116 -0.81 -1.02 4.71
CA PHE A 116 -2.15 -1.21 5.25
C PHE A 116 -2.75 -2.56 4.87
N HIS A 117 -2.37 -3.11 3.74
CA HIS A 117 -2.74 -4.46 3.33
C HIS A 117 -2.34 -5.53 4.35
N HIS A 118 -1.33 -5.30 5.18
CA HIS A 118 -0.93 -6.27 6.22
C HIS A 118 -2.02 -6.52 7.26
N TRP A 119 -3.01 -5.61 7.38
CA TRP A 119 -4.26 -5.83 8.13
C TRP A 119 -5.41 -6.23 7.19
N PHE A 120 -5.63 -5.50 6.07
CA PHE A 120 -6.70 -5.74 5.11
C PHE A 120 -6.13 -6.21 3.75
N GLY A 121 -6.03 -7.51 3.61
CA GLY A 121 -5.39 -8.21 2.50
C GLY A 121 -4.69 -9.46 3.01
N ASP A 122 -3.77 -9.30 3.96
CA ASP A 122 -2.93 -10.38 4.50
C ASP A 122 -3.54 -11.05 5.74
N LEU A 123 -3.91 -10.27 6.76
CA LEU A 123 -4.52 -10.81 7.99
C LEU A 123 -6.00 -11.11 7.79
N VAL A 124 -6.73 -10.19 7.20
CA VAL A 124 -8.12 -10.34 6.78
C VAL A 124 -8.13 -10.28 5.26
N THR A 125 -8.23 -11.43 4.62
CA THR A 125 -8.18 -11.57 3.16
C THR A 125 -9.59 -11.72 2.60
N SER A 126 -9.89 -11.12 1.46
CA SER A 126 -11.13 -11.34 0.73
C SER A 126 -11.28 -12.82 0.35
N GLU A 127 -12.47 -13.38 0.53
CA GLU A 127 -12.78 -14.78 0.23
C GLU A 127 -12.58 -15.12 -1.26
N SER A 128 -12.82 -14.16 -2.11
CA SER A 128 -12.67 -14.28 -3.57
C SER A 128 -12.41 -12.91 -4.21
N TRP A 129 -11.98 -12.91 -5.46
CA TRP A 129 -11.77 -11.69 -6.26
C TRP A 129 -13.04 -10.83 -6.40
N ILE A 130 -14.24 -11.42 -6.27
CA ILE A 130 -15.52 -10.72 -6.23
C ILE A 130 -15.53 -9.62 -5.16
N ASN A 131 -14.85 -9.86 -4.05
CA ASN A 131 -14.79 -8.99 -2.87
C ASN A 131 -13.45 -8.25 -2.75
N LEU A 132 -12.72 -8.05 -3.85
CA LEU A 132 -11.41 -7.38 -3.85
C LEU A 132 -11.43 -6.00 -3.18
N THR A 133 -12.59 -5.36 -3.16
CA THR A 133 -12.81 -4.10 -2.45
C THR A 133 -12.45 -4.15 -0.97
N LEU A 134 -12.53 -5.32 -0.32
CA LEU A 134 -12.09 -5.47 1.07
C LEU A 134 -10.58 -5.22 1.23
N ASN A 135 -9.80 -5.62 0.25
CA ASN A 135 -8.37 -5.36 0.23
C ASN A 135 -8.10 -3.93 -0.26
N GLU A 136 -8.48 -3.63 -1.49
CA GLU A 136 -8.03 -2.44 -2.21
C GLU A 136 -8.70 -1.13 -1.78
N SER A 137 -9.99 -1.15 -1.46
CA SER A 137 -10.65 0.07 -1.01
C SER A 137 -10.14 0.53 0.35
N PHE A 138 -9.87 -0.41 1.25
CA PHE A 138 -9.31 -0.10 2.56
C PHE A 138 -7.87 0.40 2.46
N ALA A 139 -7.05 -0.23 1.62
CA ALA A 139 -5.69 0.22 1.38
C ALA A 139 -5.64 1.59 0.68
N ASN A 140 -6.47 1.82 -0.34
CA ASN A 140 -6.58 3.13 -0.99
C ASN A 140 -7.02 4.22 0.02
N TYR A 141 -7.96 3.92 0.91
CA TYR A 141 -8.40 4.89 1.93
C TYR A 141 -7.33 5.15 2.99
N SER A 142 -6.44 4.21 3.25
CA SER A 142 -5.32 4.39 4.18
C SER A 142 -4.38 5.53 3.76
N GLU A 143 -4.22 5.75 2.44
CA GLU A 143 -3.44 6.86 1.90
C GLU A 143 -4.00 8.22 2.35
N TYR A 144 -5.33 8.38 2.31
CA TYR A 144 -6.01 9.55 2.85
C TYR A 144 -5.76 9.71 4.34
N LEU A 145 -5.93 8.63 5.13
CA LEU A 145 -5.76 8.65 6.57
C LEU A 145 -4.34 9.03 6.98
N TRP A 146 -3.34 8.48 6.27
CA TRP A 146 -1.94 8.82 6.49
C TRP A 146 -1.65 10.29 6.16
N ARG A 147 -2.11 10.79 5.01
CA ARG A 147 -1.94 12.18 4.64
C ARG A 147 -2.61 13.14 5.61
N GLU A 148 -3.81 12.80 6.10
CA GLU A 148 -4.52 13.60 7.11
C GLU A 148 -3.70 13.71 8.41
N TYR A 149 -3.15 12.59 8.86
CA TYR A 149 -2.30 12.53 10.04
C TYR A 149 -0.98 13.30 9.85
N LYS A 150 -0.29 13.06 8.75
CA LYS A 150 1.07 13.57 8.53
C LYS A 150 1.10 15.03 8.07
N TYR A 151 0.20 15.42 7.19
CA TYR A 151 0.22 16.72 6.51
C TYR A 151 -1.03 17.56 6.73
N GLY A 152 -1.99 17.04 7.48
CA GLY A 152 -3.23 17.73 7.82
C GLY A 152 -4.33 17.63 6.76
N LYS A 153 -5.51 18.10 7.13
CA LYS A 153 -6.76 17.93 6.39
C LYS A 153 -6.72 18.45 4.96
N VAL A 154 -6.14 19.61 4.72
CA VAL A 154 -6.10 20.21 3.37
C VAL A 154 -5.33 19.32 2.41
N ASN A 155 -4.21 18.73 2.85
CA ASN A 155 -3.40 17.83 2.01
C ASN A 155 -4.17 16.54 1.68
N SER A 156 -4.82 15.93 2.67
CA SER A 156 -5.61 14.72 2.47
C SER A 156 -6.83 14.95 1.58
N GLU A 157 -7.52 16.08 1.73
CA GLU A 157 -8.66 16.45 0.88
C GLU A 157 -8.23 16.68 -0.58
N MET A 158 -7.05 17.24 -0.81
CA MET A 158 -6.50 17.37 -2.17
C MET A 158 -6.20 16.00 -2.80
N HIS A 159 -5.63 15.07 -2.03
CA HIS A 159 -5.41 13.69 -2.48
C HIS A 159 -6.74 13.00 -2.80
N PHE A 160 -7.72 13.09 -1.90
CA PHE A 160 -9.06 12.55 -2.08
C PHE A 160 -9.75 13.12 -3.33
N TYR A 161 -9.66 14.44 -3.53
CA TYR A 161 -10.22 15.10 -4.71
C TYR A 161 -9.61 14.56 -6.02
N LYS A 162 -8.28 14.36 -6.07
CA LYS A 162 -7.60 13.77 -7.22
C LYS A 162 -8.09 12.36 -7.52
N ASN A 163 -8.25 11.52 -6.48
CA ASN A 163 -8.77 10.15 -6.60
C ASN A 163 -10.21 10.12 -7.10
N MET A 164 -11.06 10.99 -6.56
CA MET A 164 -12.44 11.14 -7.01
C MET A 164 -12.51 11.61 -8.47
N GLN A 165 -11.69 12.59 -8.87
CA GLN A 165 -11.65 13.08 -10.25
C GLN A 165 -11.15 12.01 -11.23
N ALA A 166 -10.21 11.16 -10.82
CA ALA A 166 -9.77 10.03 -11.64
C ALA A 166 -10.93 9.06 -11.90
N TYR A 167 -11.66 8.68 -10.86
CA TYR A 167 -12.83 7.82 -10.98
C TYR A 167 -13.93 8.41 -11.87
N LEU A 168 -14.25 9.71 -11.71
CA LEU A 168 -15.31 10.37 -12.47
C LEU A 168 -14.99 10.57 -13.96
N LYS A 169 -13.73 10.51 -14.36
CA LYS A 169 -13.30 10.61 -15.77
C LYS A 169 -13.48 9.31 -16.56
N GLU A 170 -13.57 8.18 -15.88
CA GLU A 170 -13.75 6.88 -16.52
C GLU A 170 -15.24 6.52 -16.61
N GLN A 171 -15.59 5.75 -17.65
CA GLN A 171 -16.93 5.20 -17.81
C GLN A 171 -17.11 3.95 -16.96
N ASN A 172 -17.53 4.13 -15.71
CA ASN A 172 -17.70 3.06 -14.73
C ASN A 172 -19.17 2.79 -14.35
N GLU A 173 -20.12 3.27 -15.16
CA GLU A 173 -21.54 3.32 -14.82
C GLU A 173 -22.16 1.94 -14.51
N ASN A 174 -21.65 0.89 -15.14
CA ASN A 174 -22.15 -0.48 -14.96
C ASN A 174 -21.30 -1.34 -14.02
N LYS A 175 -20.29 -0.74 -13.36
CA LYS A 175 -19.39 -1.48 -12.47
C LYS A 175 -19.78 -1.27 -11.00
N HIS A 176 -19.92 -2.38 -10.29
CA HIS A 176 -20.21 -2.43 -8.85
C HIS A 176 -18.96 -2.80 -8.06
N LEU A 177 -18.94 -2.52 -6.75
CA LEU A 177 -17.85 -2.93 -5.86
C LEU A 177 -17.73 -4.45 -5.75
N VAL A 178 -18.89 -5.12 -5.67
CA VAL A 178 -18.97 -6.59 -5.67
C VAL A 178 -19.45 -7.02 -7.04
N ARG A 179 -18.64 -7.80 -7.76
CA ARG A 179 -18.91 -8.20 -9.16
C ARG A 179 -18.76 -9.70 -9.32
N PHE A 180 -19.84 -10.34 -9.76
CA PHE A 180 -19.86 -11.79 -10.02
C PHE A 180 -19.53 -12.15 -11.46
N ASP A 181 -19.60 -11.17 -12.38
CA ASP A 181 -19.51 -11.30 -13.83
C ASP A 181 -18.21 -10.67 -14.37
N TYR A 182 -17.06 -11.14 -13.90
CA TYR A 182 -15.76 -10.78 -14.46
C TYR A 182 -15.16 -11.94 -15.27
N ASN A 183 -14.45 -11.64 -16.35
CA ASN A 183 -13.83 -12.65 -17.20
C ASN A 183 -12.43 -13.05 -16.67
N ASP A 184 -11.67 -12.08 -16.21
CA ASP A 184 -10.36 -12.28 -15.61
C ASP A 184 -10.29 -11.53 -14.26
N LYS A 185 -9.52 -12.05 -13.31
CA LYS A 185 -9.28 -11.38 -12.03
C LYS A 185 -8.70 -9.98 -12.20
N GLU A 186 -7.91 -9.77 -13.25
CA GLU A 186 -7.33 -8.45 -13.57
C GLU A 186 -8.40 -7.38 -13.85
N ASP A 187 -9.60 -7.77 -14.30
CA ASP A 187 -10.73 -6.85 -14.50
C ASP A 187 -11.23 -6.22 -13.20
N MET A 188 -10.85 -6.81 -12.06
CA MET A 188 -11.24 -6.32 -10.73
C MET A 188 -10.33 -5.21 -10.21
N PHE A 189 -9.10 -5.08 -10.74
CA PHE A 189 -8.12 -4.07 -10.34
C PHE A 189 -8.36 -2.76 -11.12
N ASP A 190 -9.37 -2.01 -10.71
CA ASP A 190 -9.81 -0.78 -11.40
C ASP A 190 -10.21 0.33 -10.41
N LEU A 191 -10.50 1.52 -10.94
CA LEU A 191 -10.87 2.67 -10.12
C LEU A 191 -12.17 2.48 -9.31
N VAL A 192 -12.95 1.43 -9.60
CA VAL A 192 -14.12 1.08 -8.77
C VAL A 192 -13.67 0.41 -7.48
N SER A 193 -12.80 -0.60 -7.58
CA SER A 193 -12.27 -1.29 -6.39
C SER A 193 -11.38 -0.41 -5.54
N TYR A 194 -10.65 0.52 -6.14
CA TYR A 194 -9.76 1.46 -5.44
C TYR A 194 -10.47 2.75 -5.04
N ASN A 195 -10.69 3.64 -5.99
CA ASN A 195 -11.08 5.03 -5.74
C ASN A 195 -12.53 5.19 -5.28
N LYS A 196 -13.49 4.48 -5.93
CA LYS A 196 -14.90 4.49 -5.51
C LYS A 196 -15.06 3.88 -4.12
N GLY A 197 -14.42 2.72 -3.90
CA GLY A 197 -14.49 2.06 -2.60
C GLY A 197 -13.87 2.89 -1.49
N GLY A 198 -12.70 3.48 -1.69
CA GLY A 198 -12.08 4.43 -0.77
C GLY A 198 -12.98 5.65 -0.49
N SER A 199 -13.66 6.16 -1.52
CA SER A 199 -14.61 7.27 -1.37
C SER A 199 -15.82 6.89 -0.51
N ILE A 200 -16.34 5.67 -0.65
CA ILE A 200 -17.44 5.18 0.20
C ILE A 200 -17.00 5.05 1.66
N LEU A 201 -15.79 4.56 1.92
CA LEU A 201 -15.24 4.50 3.27
C LEU A 201 -15.10 5.90 3.89
N HIS A 202 -14.68 6.89 3.09
CA HIS A 202 -14.62 8.28 3.53
C HIS A 202 -16.00 8.84 3.88
N MET A 203 -17.01 8.55 3.05
CA MET A 203 -18.40 8.95 3.33
C MET A 203 -18.91 8.32 4.63
N LEU A 204 -18.68 7.01 4.83
CA LEU A 204 -19.07 6.31 6.06
C LEU A 204 -18.42 6.90 7.32
N ARG A 205 -17.15 7.29 7.23
CA ARG A 205 -16.46 7.94 8.34
C ARG A 205 -17.02 9.33 8.65
N SER A 206 -17.52 10.02 7.64
CA SER A 206 -18.02 11.39 7.76
C SER A 206 -19.48 11.46 8.24
N TYR A 207 -20.16 10.30 8.27
CA TYR A 207 -21.55 10.16 8.70
C TYR A 207 -21.63 9.87 10.20
#